data_05407df502f82c21ad729bd475f99cb5
#
_entry.id   05407df502f82c21ad729bd475f99cb5
#
_cell.length_a   1.000
_cell.length_b   1.000
_cell.length_c   1.000
_cell.angle_alpha   90.00
_cell.angle_beta   90.00
_cell.angle_gamma   90.00
#
_symmetry.space_group_name_H-M   'P 1'
#
loop_
_entity.id
_entity.type
_entity.pdbx_description
1 polymer ?
#
loop_
_entity_poly.entity_id
_entity_poly.type
_entity_poly.pdbx_seq_one_letter_code
_entity_poly.pdbx_strand_id
1 'polypeptide(L)'
;AEPDADAPFVSMADEAFALGGQNSAESYLVFDKILDAAKKSGADAIHPGYGFLSENGDFAEAVINAGLTWIGPSPQSIRDLGDKVTARHIALRAEAPMAPGTKEPVKDADEVIAFAEQYGLPIAIKAAFGGGGRGMKVAYTMEEVRDLYESATREALAAFGRGECFVERYLDKARHVECQVLADQHGNVV
;
A
#
# COMPACT_ATOMS: atom_id res chain seq x y z
N ALA A 1 11.33 19.75 -0.41
CA ALA A 1 11.04 20.62 -1.56
C ALA A 1 11.14 22.08 -1.17
N GLU A 2 11.19 22.99 -2.14
CA GLU A 2 11.28 24.45 -1.86
C GLU A 2 10.09 24.97 -1.02
N PRO A 3 8.83 24.55 -1.27
CA PRO A 3 7.70 24.97 -0.44
C PRO A 3 7.80 24.58 1.05
N ASP A 4 8.65 23.62 1.38
CA ASP A 4 8.78 23.09 2.73
C ASP A 4 9.98 23.71 3.50
N ALA A 5 10.65 24.74 2.94
CA ALA A 5 11.86 25.30 3.51
C ALA A 5 11.69 25.77 4.99
N ASP A 6 10.50 26.27 5.32
CA ASP A 6 10.16 26.75 6.66
C ASP A 6 9.31 25.74 7.48
N ALA A 7 9.21 24.48 7.00
CA ALA A 7 8.44 23.46 7.69
C ALA A 7 9.09 23.08 9.05
N PRO A 8 8.31 22.72 10.07
CA PRO A 8 8.83 22.40 11.41
C PRO A 8 9.92 21.35 11.42
N PHE A 9 9.85 20.32 10.58
CA PHE A 9 10.85 19.25 10.50
C PHE A 9 12.23 19.77 10.04
N VAL A 10 12.29 20.86 9.28
CA VAL A 10 13.55 21.48 8.85
C VAL A 10 14.27 22.11 10.04
N SER A 11 13.53 22.85 10.87
CA SER A 11 14.09 23.52 12.05
C SER A 11 14.34 22.60 13.24
N MET A 12 13.71 21.40 13.27
CA MET A 12 13.90 20.40 14.32
C MET A 12 15.13 19.53 14.12
N ALA A 13 15.65 19.45 12.89
CA ALA A 13 16.86 18.70 12.59
C ALA A 13 18.12 19.53 12.87
N ASP A 14 19.22 18.86 13.17
CA ASP A 14 20.53 19.52 13.36
C ASP A 14 21.05 20.10 12.03
N GLU A 15 20.75 19.42 10.90
CA GLU A 15 21.07 19.85 9.54
C GLU A 15 19.89 19.57 8.60
N ALA A 16 19.77 20.38 7.56
CA ALA A 16 18.75 20.19 6.52
C ALA A 16 19.36 20.40 5.13
N PHE A 17 19.02 19.51 4.21
CA PHE A 17 19.51 19.53 2.83
C PHE A 17 18.36 19.76 1.85
N ALA A 18 18.43 20.85 1.10
CA ALA A 18 17.44 21.17 0.10
C ALA A 18 17.57 20.24 -1.11
N LEU A 19 16.49 19.51 -1.42
CA LEU A 19 16.42 18.66 -2.61
C LEU A 19 16.03 19.44 -3.87
N GLY A 20 15.64 20.71 -3.69
CA GLY A 20 15.10 21.54 -4.79
C GLY A 20 13.74 21.07 -5.27
N GLY A 21 13.21 21.78 -6.29
CA GLY A 21 11.93 21.44 -6.90
C GLY A 21 10.71 21.89 -6.10
N GLN A 22 9.58 21.98 -6.79
CA GLN A 22 8.31 22.50 -6.25
C GLN A 22 7.36 21.40 -5.77
N ASN A 23 7.58 20.18 -6.22
CA ASN A 23 6.70 19.04 -5.93
C ASN A 23 7.51 17.78 -5.57
N SER A 24 6.82 16.72 -5.12
CA SER A 24 7.45 15.48 -4.70
C SER A 24 8.16 14.72 -5.82
N ALA A 25 7.66 14.80 -7.06
CA ALA A 25 8.27 14.14 -8.21
C ALA A 25 9.64 14.73 -8.57
N GLU A 26 9.84 16.00 -8.24
CA GLU A 26 11.10 16.73 -8.46
C GLU A 26 12.06 16.65 -7.27
N SER A 27 11.62 16.17 -6.11
CA SER A 27 12.35 16.20 -4.84
C SER A 27 12.33 14.85 -4.11
N TYR A 28 11.30 14.58 -3.31
CA TYR A 28 11.19 13.45 -2.40
C TYR A 28 11.10 12.07 -3.07
N LEU A 29 10.79 12.02 -4.37
CA LEU A 29 10.74 10.79 -5.16
C LEU A 29 11.98 10.58 -6.04
N VAL A 30 13.00 11.44 -5.92
CA VAL A 30 14.24 11.35 -6.71
C VAL A 30 15.35 10.74 -5.86
N PHE A 31 15.68 9.48 -6.11
CA PHE A 31 16.67 8.69 -5.37
C PHE A 31 18.02 9.40 -5.28
N ASP A 32 18.54 9.85 -6.41
CA ASP A 32 19.88 10.47 -6.50
C ASP A 32 20.00 11.70 -5.61
N LYS A 33 18.93 12.51 -5.50
CA LYS A 33 18.94 13.71 -4.65
C LYS A 33 19.01 13.36 -3.17
N ILE A 34 18.31 12.30 -2.77
CA ILE A 34 18.31 11.84 -1.37
C ILE A 34 19.66 11.21 -1.02
N LEU A 35 20.20 10.37 -1.91
CA LEU A 35 21.51 9.74 -1.72
C LEU A 35 22.66 10.78 -1.73
N ASP A 36 22.56 11.81 -2.57
CA ASP A 36 23.51 12.92 -2.58
C ASP A 36 23.44 13.74 -1.27
N ALA A 37 22.24 14.00 -0.76
CA ALA A 37 22.05 14.64 0.54
C ALA A 37 22.65 13.80 1.68
N ALA A 38 22.41 12.49 1.70
CA ALA A 38 23.00 11.58 2.66
C ALA A 38 24.55 11.58 2.62
N LYS A 39 25.10 11.59 1.41
CA LYS A 39 26.57 11.67 1.23
C LYS A 39 27.13 13.02 1.72
N LYS A 40 26.45 14.13 1.44
CA LYS A 40 26.88 15.48 1.85
C LYS A 40 26.80 15.67 3.36
N SER A 41 25.79 15.09 4.02
CA SER A 41 25.65 15.13 5.48
C SER A 41 26.61 14.18 6.22
N GLY A 42 27.22 13.24 5.51
CA GLY A 42 28.01 12.17 6.15
C GLY A 42 27.14 11.17 6.92
N ALA A 43 25.85 11.07 6.57
CA ALA A 43 24.94 10.12 7.20
C ALA A 43 25.40 8.67 6.96
N ASP A 44 25.23 7.81 7.94
CA ASP A 44 25.51 6.37 7.88
C ASP A 44 24.23 5.52 7.74
N ALA A 45 23.06 6.15 7.91
CA ALA A 45 21.76 5.50 7.82
C ALA A 45 20.68 6.42 7.23
N ILE A 46 19.67 5.80 6.64
CA ILE A 46 18.44 6.48 6.20
C ILE A 46 17.22 5.83 6.83
N HIS A 47 16.43 6.63 7.56
CA HIS A 47 15.06 6.29 7.95
C HIS A 47 14.11 6.94 6.95
N PRO A 48 13.28 6.18 6.24
CA PRO A 48 12.45 6.74 5.15
C PRO A 48 11.23 7.54 5.63
N GLY A 49 10.94 7.53 6.91
CA GLY A 49 9.69 8.07 7.43
C GLY A 49 8.48 7.27 6.99
N TYR A 50 7.39 7.98 6.69
CA TYR A 50 6.12 7.43 6.22
C TYR A 50 5.73 8.10 4.91
N GLY A 51 5.16 7.32 3.98
CA GLY A 51 4.82 7.79 2.64
C GLY A 51 6.05 7.91 1.73
N PHE A 52 5.88 8.58 0.60
CA PHE A 52 6.91 8.75 -0.44
C PHE A 52 7.61 7.43 -0.80
N LEU A 53 8.90 7.32 -0.47
CA LEU A 53 9.73 6.16 -0.80
C LEU A 53 9.82 5.10 0.31
N SER A 54 9.08 5.27 1.42
CA SER A 54 9.10 4.31 2.54
C SER A 54 8.62 2.91 2.15
N GLU A 55 7.74 2.83 1.16
CA GLU A 55 7.20 1.58 0.61
C GLU A 55 7.79 1.23 -0.77
N ASN A 56 8.96 1.79 -1.09
CA ASN A 56 9.63 1.55 -2.35
C ASN A 56 10.84 0.62 -2.15
N GLY A 57 10.70 -0.64 -2.58
CA GLY A 57 11.76 -1.64 -2.45
C GLY A 57 13.03 -1.31 -3.24
N ASP A 58 12.90 -0.62 -4.38
CA ASP A 58 14.05 -0.24 -5.21
C ASP A 58 14.85 0.89 -4.56
N PHE A 59 14.17 1.81 -3.87
CA PHE A 59 14.85 2.83 -3.08
C PHE A 59 15.59 2.23 -1.88
N ALA A 60 14.95 1.31 -1.15
CA ALA A 60 15.60 0.60 -0.04
C ALA A 60 16.86 -0.14 -0.52
N GLU A 61 16.79 -0.79 -1.67
CA GLU A 61 17.95 -1.46 -2.29
C GLU A 61 19.03 -0.46 -2.73
N ALA A 62 18.64 0.69 -3.29
CA ALA A 62 19.59 1.75 -3.67
C ALA A 62 20.34 2.32 -2.47
N VAL A 63 19.67 2.51 -1.32
CA VAL A 63 20.29 2.93 -0.06
C VAL A 63 21.33 1.92 0.41
N ILE A 64 20.99 0.63 0.43
CA ILE A 64 21.88 -0.45 0.83
C ILE A 64 23.08 -0.53 -0.12
N ASN A 65 22.87 -0.44 -1.43
CA ASN A 65 23.91 -0.47 -2.45
C ASN A 65 24.85 0.75 -2.37
N ALA A 66 24.36 1.87 -1.83
CA ALA A 66 25.19 3.05 -1.54
C ALA A 66 26.06 2.90 -0.28
N GLY A 67 25.98 1.75 0.42
CA GLY A 67 26.73 1.48 1.64
C GLY A 67 26.12 2.09 2.90
N LEU A 68 24.87 2.54 2.83
CA LEU A 68 24.13 3.13 3.95
C LEU A 68 23.26 2.09 4.65
N THR A 69 23.05 2.26 5.93
CA THR A 69 22.07 1.44 6.67
C THR A 69 20.64 1.89 6.33
N TRP A 70 19.84 0.98 5.81
CA TRP A 70 18.41 1.18 5.64
C TRP A 70 17.68 0.85 6.94
N ILE A 71 16.99 1.84 7.51
CA ILE A 71 16.17 1.66 8.71
C ILE A 71 14.74 1.38 8.28
N GLY A 72 14.42 0.11 8.11
CA GLY A 72 13.11 -0.34 7.61
C GLY A 72 13.12 -1.81 7.22
N PRO A 73 12.00 -2.35 6.71
CA PRO A 73 11.92 -3.73 6.26
C PRO A 73 12.84 -3.97 5.05
N SER A 74 13.20 -5.23 4.81
CA SER A 74 14.04 -5.57 3.66
C SER A 74 13.37 -5.16 2.33
N PRO A 75 14.15 -4.84 1.28
CA PRO A 75 13.59 -4.55 -0.05
C PRO A 75 12.62 -5.63 -0.53
N GLN A 76 12.92 -6.91 -0.25
CA GLN A 76 12.04 -8.02 -0.61
C GLN A 76 10.74 -8.01 0.16
N SER A 77 10.78 -7.75 1.48
CA SER A 77 9.56 -7.64 2.30
C SER A 77 8.66 -6.50 1.82
N ILE A 78 9.25 -5.37 1.43
CA ILE A 78 8.49 -4.24 0.87
C ILE A 78 7.78 -4.65 -0.42
N ARG A 79 8.48 -5.33 -1.34
CA ARG A 79 7.90 -5.80 -2.60
C ARG A 79 6.81 -6.85 -2.36
N ASP A 80 7.08 -7.83 -1.50
CA ASP A 80 6.15 -8.94 -1.22
C ASP A 80 4.86 -8.46 -0.55
N LEU A 81 4.95 -7.55 0.40
CA LEU A 81 3.78 -7.01 1.11
C LEU A 81 3.08 -5.89 0.32
N GLY A 82 3.78 -5.24 -0.60
CA GLY A 82 3.20 -4.28 -1.54
C GLY A 82 2.36 -4.92 -2.64
N ASP A 83 2.63 -6.19 -2.98
CA ASP A 83 1.81 -6.95 -3.93
C ASP A 83 0.65 -7.65 -3.20
N LYS A 84 -0.59 -7.30 -3.55
CA LYS A 84 -1.80 -7.79 -2.85
C LYS A 84 -1.95 -9.31 -2.87
N VAL A 85 -1.55 -9.97 -3.96
CA VAL A 85 -1.66 -11.43 -4.11
C VAL A 85 -0.60 -12.11 -3.25
N THR A 86 0.63 -11.67 -3.33
CA THR A 86 1.75 -12.17 -2.55
C THR A 86 1.52 -11.95 -1.05
N ALA A 87 1.08 -10.76 -0.65
CA ALA A 87 0.75 -10.44 0.74
C ALA A 87 -0.35 -11.37 1.30
N ARG A 88 -1.39 -11.65 0.49
CA ARG A 88 -2.45 -12.59 0.87
C ARG A 88 -1.93 -14.02 1.04
N HIS A 89 -1.04 -14.48 0.18
CA HIS A 89 -0.40 -15.80 0.31
C HIS A 89 0.48 -15.87 1.56
N ILE A 90 1.20 -14.80 1.89
CA ILE A 90 1.99 -14.71 3.13
C ILE A 90 1.06 -14.80 4.35
N ALA A 91 -0.03 -14.03 4.37
CA ALA A 91 -1.01 -14.06 5.45
C ALA A 91 -1.63 -15.45 5.63
N LEU A 92 -1.98 -16.14 4.55
CA LEU A 92 -2.49 -17.51 4.60
C LEU A 92 -1.47 -18.50 5.20
N ARG A 93 -0.20 -18.41 4.81
CA ARG A 93 0.87 -19.26 5.35
C ARG A 93 1.15 -18.97 6.82
N ALA A 94 0.98 -17.73 7.25
CA ALA A 94 1.13 -17.30 8.64
C ALA A 94 -0.11 -17.57 9.48
N GLU A 95 -1.18 -18.15 8.90
CA GLU A 95 -2.48 -18.37 9.55
C GLU A 95 -3.08 -17.08 10.14
N ALA A 96 -2.74 -15.93 9.53
CA ALA A 96 -3.23 -14.65 9.97
C ALA A 96 -4.75 -14.54 9.71
N PRO A 97 -5.54 -14.03 10.66
CA PRO A 97 -6.96 -13.78 10.44
C PRO A 97 -7.18 -12.83 9.29
N MET A 98 -7.99 -13.23 8.31
CA MET A 98 -8.36 -12.40 7.17
C MET A 98 -9.86 -12.37 7.00
N ALA A 99 -10.37 -11.24 6.53
CA ALA A 99 -11.75 -11.19 6.06
C ALA A 99 -11.94 -12.16 4.89
N PRO A 100 -13.07 -12.91 4.84
CA PRO A 100 -13.41 -13.73 3.69
C PRO A 100 -13.36 -12.90 2.40
N GLY A 101 -12.79 -13.47 1.34
CA GLY A 101 -12.69 -12.81 0.04
C GLY A 101 -12.32 -13.79 -1.05
N THR A 102 -12.64 -13.46 -2.30
CA THR A 102 -12.29 -14.29 -3.44
C THR A 102 -10.78 -14.28 -3.68
N LYS A 103 -10.24 -15.41 -4.11
CA LYS A 103 -8.81 -15.56 -4.44
C LYS A 103 -8.51 -15.06 -5.85
N GLU A 104 -9.47 -15.27 -6.74
CA GLU A 104 -9.44 -14.88 -8.13
C GLU A 104 -10.53 -13.84 -8.40
N PRO A 105 -10.40 -13.05 -9.47
CA PRO A 105 -11.50 -12.20 -9.91
C PRO A 105 -12.76 -13.02 -10.17
N VAL A 106 -13.90 -12.50 -9.75
CA VAL A 106 -15.19 -13.13 -10.03
C VAL A 106 -15.53 -13.02 -11.52
N LYS A 107 -16.17 -14.04 -12.05
CA LYS A 107 -16.51 -14.12 -13.49
C LYS A 107 -17.77 -13.34 -13.83
N ASP A 108 -18.75 -13.37 -12.93
CA ASP A 108 -20.08 -12.79 -13.13
C ASP A 108 -20.75 -12.41 -11.82
N ALA A 109 -21.93 -11.81 -11.92
CA ALA A 109 -22.74 -11.41 -10.78
C ALA A 109 -23.25 -12.59 -9.95
N ASP A 110 -23.40 -13.76 -10.55
CA ASP A 110 -23.92 -14.94 -9.84
C ASP A 110 -22.87 -15.48 -8.86
N GLU A 111 -21.57 -15.42 -9.20
CA GLU A 111 -20.48 -15.72 -8.24
C GLU A 111 -20.45 -14.72 -7.08
N VAL A 112 -20.77 -13.43 -7.34
CA VAL A 112 -20.87 -12.40 -6.27
C VAL A 112 -22.05 -12.68 -5.34
N ILE A 113 -23.19 -13.07 -5.90
CA ILE A 113 -24.40 -13.43 -5.14
C ILE A 113 -24.10 -14.66 -4.28
N ALA A 114 -23.52 -15.72 -4.86
CA ALA A 114 -23.13 -16.92 -4.12
C ALA A 114 -22.15 -16.62 -2.98
N PHE A 115 -21.19 -15.71 -3.19
CA PHE A 115 -20.29 -15.25 -2.14
C PHE A 115 -21.07 -14.54 -1.02
N ALA A 116 -22.01 -13.65 -1.35
CA ALA A 116 -22.83 -12.94 -0.37
C ALA A 116 -23.74 -13.89 0.42
N GLU A 117 -24.29 -14.91 -0.22
CA GLU A 117 -25.08 -15.96 0.45
C GLU A 117 -24.24 -16.77 1.44
N GLN A 118 -23.00 -17.11 1.06
CA GLN A 118 -22.10 -17.90 1.88
C GLN A 118 -21.53 -17.14 3.08
N TYR A 119 -21.10 -15.89 2.87
CA TYR A 119 -20.36 -15.12 3.88
C TYR A 119 -21.17 -14.00 4.53
N GLY A 120 -22.38 -13.74 4.03
CA GLY A 120 -23.28 -12.69 4.51
C GLY A 120 -22.93 -11.31 3.96
N LEU A 121 -23.79 -10.35 4.26
CA LEU A 121 -23.68 -8.93 3.89
C LEU A 121 -23.24 -8.09 5.11
N PRO A 122 -22.68 -6.89 4.87
CA PRO A 122 -22.35 -6.30 3.57
C PRO A 122 -21.08 -6.90 2.95
N ILE A 123 -20.96 -6.78 1.62
CA ILE A 123 -19.78 -7.16 0.85
C ILE A 123 -19.23 -5.96 0.08
N ALA A 124 -17.92 -5.95 -0.14
CA ALA A 124 -17.23 -4.99 -0.99
C ALA A 124 -16.85 -5.64 -2.33
N ILE A 125 -17.22 -4.99 -3.42
CA ILE A 125 -16.86 -5.34 -4.78
C ILE A 125 -15.75 -4.35 -5.19
N LYS A 126 -14.57 -4.84 -5.51
CA LYS A 126 -13.37 -4.03 -5.76
C LYS A 126 -12.79 -4.31 -7.13
N ALA A 127 -12.56 -3.29 -7.93
CA ALA A 127 -11.79 -3.43 -9.16
C ALA A 127 -10.39 -3.98 -8.86
N ALA A 128 -9.94 -4.92 -9.70
CA ALA A 128 -8.60 -5.53 -9.58
C ALA A 128 -7.48 -4.51 -9.75
N PHE A 129 -7.74 -3.51 -10.59
CA PHE A 129 -6.82 -2.42 -10.90
C PHE A 129 -7.37 -1.11 -10.35
N GLY A 130 -6.56 -0.41 -9.56
CA GLY A 130 -6.93 0.85 -8.93
C GLY A 130 -6.55 0.88 -7.46
N GLY A 131 -6.47 2.08 -6.91
CA GLY A 131 -6.12 2.35 -5.52
C GLY A 131 -6.97 3.50 -4.94
N GLY A 132 -6.89 3.70 -3.62
CA GLY A 132 -7.54 4.83 -2.96
C GLY A 132 -9.08 4.78 -2.94
N GLY A 133 -9.69 3.59 -3.01
CA GLY A 133 -11.15 3.42 -2.95
C GLY A 133 -11.88 3.69 -4.27
N ARG A 134 -11.18 4.06 -5.35
CA ARG A 134 -11.80 4.18 -6.68
C ARG A 134 -12.14 2.80 -7.23
N GLY A 135 -13.37 2.62 -7.73
CA GLY A 135 -13.86 1.33 -8.23
C GLY A 135 -14.25 0.35 -7.12
N MET A 136 -14.54 0.84 -5.90
CA MET A 136 -15.12 0.02 -4.83
C MET A 136 -16.59 0.34 -4.67
N LYS A 137 -17.43 -0.70 -4.62
CA LYS A 137 -18.86 -0.63 -4.28
C LYS A 137 -19.13 -1.51 -3.08
N VAL A 138 -20.04 -1.09 -2.20
CA VAL A 138 -20.47 -1.88 -1.05
C VAL A 138 -21.94 -2.20 -1.19
N ALA A 139 -22.27 -3.49 -1.20
CA ALA A 139 -23.65 -3.98 -1.20
C ALA A 139 -24.08 -4.33 0.22
N TYR A 140 -25.17 -3.73 0.65
CA TYR A 140 -25.77 -3.99 1.96
C TYR A 140 -26.96 -4.93 1.87
N THR A 141 -27.57 -5.05 0.69
CA THR A 141 -28.72 -5.96 0.44
C THR A 141 -28.43 -6.86 -0.75
N MET A 142 -29.09 -8.01 -0.83
CA MET A 142 -28.92 -8.96 -1.94
C MET A 142 -29.40 -8.38 -3.28
N GLU A 143 -30.44 -7.55 -3.24
CA GLU A 143 -31.00 -6.90 -4.41
C GLU A 143 -30.01 -5.97 -5.10
N GLU A 144 -29.12 -5.33 -4.33
CA GLU A 144 -28.12 -4.39 -4.86
C GLU A 144 -26.92 -5.08 -5.51
N VAL A 145 -26.65 -6.35 -5.17
CA VAL A 145 -25.40 -7.03 -5.52
C VAL A 145 -25.13 -7.01 -7.01
N ARG A 146 -26.12 -7.40 -7.82
CA ARG A 146 -25.98 -7.48 -9.28
C ARG A 146 -25.69 -6.12 -9.90
N ASP A 147 -26.49 -5.12 -9.57
CA ASP A 147 -26.36 -3.78 -10.13
C ASP A 147 -25.03 -3.12 -9.75
N LEU A 148 -24.59 -3.31 -8.51
CA LEU A 148 -23.31 -2.78 -8.02
C LEU A 148 -22.12 -3.48 -8.65
N TYR A 149 -22.19 -4.80 -8.88
CA TYR A 149 -21.15 -5.52 -9.61
C TYR A 149 -21.03 -5.04 -11.06
N GLU A 150 -22.15 -4.92 -11.78
CA GLU A 150 -22.14 -4.42 -13.15
C GLU A 150 -21.64 -2.96 -13.23
N SER A 151 -22.02 -2.13 -12.25
CA SER A 151 -21.51 -0.76 -12.15
C SER A 151 -19.98 -0.74 -11.91
N ALA A 152 -19.49 -1.55 -10.97
CA ALA A 152 -18.05 -1.64 -10.67
C ALA A 152 -17.25 -2.11 -11.89
N THR A 153 -17.74 -3.13 -12.59
CA THR A 153 -17.11 -3.66 -13.80
C THR A 153 -17.06 -2.62 -14.92
N ARG A 154 -18.16 -1.88 -15.17
CA ARG A 154 -18.18 -0.81 -16.18
C ARG A 154 -17.20 0.32 -15.83
N GLU A 155 -17.18 0.75 -14.57
CA GLU A 155 -16.28 1.80 -14.10
C GLU A 155 -14.81 1.37 -14.20
N ALA A 156 -14.50 0.12 -13.84
CA ALA A 156 -13.15 -0.43 -13.94
C ALA A 156 -12.69 -0.52 -15.40
N LEU A 157 -13.55 -0.98 -16.29
CA LEU A 157 -13.28 -1.06 -17.72
C LEU A 157 -13.02 0.34 -18.32
N ALA A 158 -13.83 1.33 -17.95
CA ALA A 158 -13.68 2.70 -18.44
C ALA A 158 -12.39 3.37 -17.89
N ALA A 159 -12.03 3.12 -16.64
CA ALA A 159 -10.89 3.79 -16.00
C ALA A 159 -9.54 3.09 -16.27
N PHE A 160 -9.54 1.76 -16.40
CA PHE A 160 -8.32 0.93 -16.44
C PHE A 160 -8.21 0.03 -17.66
N GLY A 161 -9.24 0.00 -18.54
CA GLY A 161 -9.28 -0.89 -19.70
C GLY A 161 -9.54 -2.37 -19.36
N ARG A 162 -9.79 -2.68 -18.09
CA ARG A 162 -10.01 -4.03 -17.56
C ARG A 162 -11.08 -3.99 -16.49
N GLY A 163 -12.04 -4.93 -16.58
CA GLY A 163 -13.24 -4.94 -15.73
C GLY A 163 -13.22 -5.98 -14.60
N GLU A 164 -12.09 -6.65 -14.37
CA GLU A 164 -11.98 -7.69 -13.35
C GLU A 164 -12.23 -7.12 -11.95
N CYS A 165 -13.07 -7.80 -11.17
CA CYS A 165 -13.41 -7.43 -9.81
C CYS A 165 -13.18 -8.59 -8.84
N PHE A 166 -12.77 -8.25 -7.63
CA PHE A 166 -12.72 -9.14 -6.46
C PHE A 166 -13.87 -8.81 -5.52
N VAL A 167 -14.26 -9.79 -4.72
CA VAL A 167 -15.28 -9.61 -3.69
C VAL A 167 -14.70 -10.00 -2.34
N GLU A 168 -15.02 -9.22 -1.32
CA GLU A 168 -14.66 -9.53 0.06
C GLU A 168 -15.77 -9.14 1.03
N ARG A 169 -15.77 -9.75 2.20
CA ARG A 169 -16.63 -9.35 3.30
C ARG A 169 -16.28 -7.92 3.72
N TYR A 170 -17.27 -7.03 3.70
CA TYR A 170 -17.08 -5.67 4.18
C TYR A 170 -17.29 -5.61 5.69
N LEU A 171 -16.32 -5.07 6.42
CA LEU A 171 -16.40 -4.90 7.87
C LEU A 171 -17.00 -3.53 8.17
N ASP A 172 -18.32 -3.51 8.36
CA ASP A 172 -19.00 -2.28 8.76
C ASP A 172 -18.65 -1.90 10.20
N LYS A 173 -18.47 -0.59 10.44
CA LYS A 173 -18.10 -0.03 11.76
C LYS A 173 -16.84 -0.65 12.36
N ALA A 174 -15.92 -1.10 11.52
CA ALA A 174 -14.64 -1.64 11.95
C ALA A 174 -13.82 -0.59 12.71
N ARG A 175 -13.14 -1.04 13.77
CA ARG A 175 -12.08 -0.25 14.40
C ARG A 175 -10.78 -0.53 13.67
N HIS A 176 -10.09 0.53 13.25
CA HIS A 176 -8.71 0.40 12.80
C HIS A 176 -7.82 0.10 14.00
N VAL A 177 -7.10 -1.00 13.95
CA VAL A 177 -6.09 -1.38 14.95
C VAL A 177 -4.80 -1.66 14.21
N GLU A 178 -3.73 -1.03 14.65
CA GLU A 178 -2.41 -1.12 14.06
C GLU A 178 -1.42 -1.60 15.11
N CYS A 179 -0.53 -2.51 14.73
CA CYS A 179 0.55 -3.00 15.56
C CYS A 179 1.87 -2.60 14.90
N GLN A 180 2.65 -1.76 15.56
CA GLN A 180 3.98 -1.41 15.11
C GLN A 180 4.92 -2.59 15.36
N VAL A 181 5.65 -2.99 14.33
CA VAL A 181 6.67 -4.05 14.41
C VAL A 181 8.05 -3.42 14.25
N LEU A 182 8.96 -3.78 15.14
CA LEU A 182 10.37 -3.45 15.05
C LEU A 182 11.19 -4.74 15.12
N ALA A 183 12.14 -4.90 14.19
CA ALA A 183 13.01 -6.06 14.13
C ALA A 183 14.46 -5.65 13.92
N ASP A 184 15.40 -6.43 14.48
CA ASP A 184 16.82 -6.25 14.27
C ASP A 184 17.40 -7.29 13.30
N GLN A 185 18.72 -7.18 13.01
CA GLN A 185 19.43 -8.11 12.14
C GLN A 185 19.75 -9.46 12.81
N HIS A 186 19.44 -9.61 14.09
CA HIS A 186 19.73 -10.82 14.89
C HIS A 186 18.49 -11.70 15.05
N GLY A 187 17.34 -11.29 14.49
CA GLY A 187 16.08 -12.04 14.54
C GLY A 187 15.21 -11.72 15.76
N ASN A 188 15.54 -10.68 16.51
CA ASN A 188 14.65 -10.19 17.56
C ASN A 188 13.53 -9.36 16.92
N VAL A 189 12.31 -9.55 17.40
CA VAL A 189 11.11 -8.84 16.94
C VAL A 189 10.31 -8.38 18.16
N VAL A 190 9.90 -7.13 18.14
CA VAL A 190 9.07 -6.50 19.18
C VAL A 190 7.93 -5.68 18.55
#